data_d01b0e8d93fbeda8f79f05f3f5352eb0
#
_entry.id   d01b0e8d93fbeda8f79f05f3f5352eb0
#
_cell.length_a   1.000
_cell.length_b   1.000
_cell.length_c   1.000
_cell.angle_alpha   90.00
_cell.angle_beta   90.00
_cell.angle_gamma   90.00
#
_symmetry.space_group_name_H-M   'P 1'
#
loop_
_entity.id
_entity.type
_entity.pdbx_description
1 polymer ?
#
loop_
_entity_poly.entity_id
_entity_poly.type
_entity_poly.pdbx_seq_one_letter_code
_entity_poly.pdbx_strand_id
1 'polypeptide(L)'
;LIFPSEHLALTDSETLEEVLECLAENFSIKTQGGFDQQTLFEILVKAASSGDSIENTAKKLKNVPTANDIRYHLKKIDNFCELETQINQALKSRIPLGLKNNSLKIASDLNLICYYGQPTTEE
;
A
#
# COMPACT_ATOMS: atom_id res chain seq x y z
N LEU A 1 25.37 5.26 12.37
CA LEU A 1 24.81 5.91 11.19
C LEU A 1 24.17 7.24 11.58
N ILE A 2 24.76 8.34 11.13
CA ILE A 2 24.25 9.67 11.45
C ILE A 2 23.54 10.19 10.21
N PHE A 3 22.24 10.43 10.35
CA PHE A 3 21.47 11.12 9.32
C PHE A 3 21.46 12.61 9.64
N PRO A 4 21.73 13.47 8.67
CA PRO A 4 21.44 14.88 8.85
C PRO A 4 19.97 15.06 9.25
N SER A 5 19.67 15.98 10.15
CA SER A 5 18.32 16.16 10.66
C SER A 5 17.31 16.50 9.55
N GLU A 6 17.76 17.16 8.50
CA GLU A 6 16.93 17.48 7.35
C GLU A 6 16.45 16.25 6.57
N HIS A 7 17.17 15.11 6.66
CA HIS A 7 16.76 13.85 6.02
C HIS A 7 15.69 13.10 6.83
N LEU A 8 15.45 13.50 8.07
CA LEU A 8 14.44 12.90 8.94
C LEU A 8 13.11 13.63 8.88
N ALA A 9 13.09 14.83 8.26
CA ALA A 9 11.94 15.71 8.24
C ALA A 9 11.34 15.78 6.83
N LEU A 10 10.76 14.66 6.36
CA LEU A 10 10.02 14.65 5.11
C LEU A 10 8.69 15.39 5.28
N THR A 11 8.32 16.16 4.28
CA THR A 11 6.98 16.75 4.22
C THR A 11 5.95 15.68 3.88
N ASP A 12 4.68 15.98 4.12
CA ASP A 12 3.59 15.06 3.76
C ASP A 12 3.58 14.76 2.25
N SER A 13 3.84 15.77 1.44
CA SER A 13 3.91 15.61 -0.02
C SER A 13 5.06 14.72 -0.45
N GLU A 14 6.24 14.91 0.13
CA GLU A 14 7.42 14.07 -0.16
C GLU A 14 7.19 12.62 0.27
N THR A 15 6.55 12.41 1.42
CA THR A 15 6.20 11.08 1.91
C THR A 15 5.23 10.40 0.95
N LEU A 16 4.21 11.12 0.50
CA LEU A 16 3.23 10.58 -0.44
C LEU A 16 3.90 10.20 -1.77
N GLU A 17 4.74 11.07 -2.31
CA GLU A 17 5.47 10.78 -3.56
C GLU A 17 6.33 9.52 -3.43
N GLU A 18 7.05 9.36 -2.32
CA GLU A 18 7.87 8.18 -2.07
C GLU A 18 7.04 6.91 -2.00
N VAL A 19 5.90 6.94 -1.32
CA VAL A 19 5.00 5.78 -1.23
C VAL A 19 4.42 5.43 -2.61
N LEU A 20 3.96 6.42 -3.36
CA LEU A 20 3.40 6.19 -4.70
C LEU A 20 4.43 5.66 -5.67
N GLU A 21 5.66 6.16 -5.62
CA GLU A 21 6.77 5.67 -6.43
C GLU A 21 7.08 4.20 -6.10
N CYS A 22 7.14 3.87 -4.81
CA CYS A 22 7.37 2.50 -4.37
C CYS A 22 6.27 1.55 -4.87
N LEU A 23 5.01 1.98 -4.80
CA LEU A 23 3.90 1.18 -5.30
C LEU A 23 3.98 1.00 -6.82
N ALA A 24 4.28 2.07 -7.56
CA ALA A 24 4.38 2.02 -9.03
C ALA A 24 5.52 1.11 -9.51
N GLU A 25 6.63 1.07 -8.76
CA GLU A 25 7.77 0.22 -9.10
C GLU A 25 7.51 -1.27 -8.87
N ASN A 26 6.69 -1.61 -7.88
CA ASN A 26 6.53 -2.98 -7.41
C ASN A 26 5.20 -3.63 -7.78
N PHE A 27 4.19 -2.85 -8.13
CA PHE A 27 2.86 -3.36 -8.46
C PHE A 27 2.45 -2.95 -9.86
N SER A 28 1.69 -3.83 -10.52
CA SER A 28 1.07 -3.54 -11.81
C SER A 28 -0.38 -4.00 -11.76
N ILE A 29 -1.30 -3.06 -11.71
CA ILE A 29 -2.74 -3.33 -11.68
C ILE A 29 -3.36 -2.80 -12.96
N LYS A 30 -4.05 -3.66 -13.69
CA LYS A 30 -4.73 -3.26 -14.92
C LYS A 30 -5.97 -2.45 -14.58
N THR A 31 -6.07 -1.27 -15.16
CA THR A 31 -7.21 -0.38 -14.99
C THR A 31 -7.89 -0.12 -16.34
N GLN A 32 -9.13 0.30 -16.31
CA GLN A 32 -9.96 0.56 -17.50
C GLN A 32 -10.63 1.91 -17.42
N GLY A 33 -10.96 2.47 -18.58
CA GLY A 33 -11.64 3.76 -18.69
C GLY A 33 -10.72 4.93 -18.41
N GLY A 34 -11.25 6.00 -17.85
CA GLY A 34 -10.49 7.19 -17.44
C GLY A 34 -9.79 7.06 -16.09
N PHE A 35 -9.69 5.85 -15.60
CA PHE A 35 -9.19 5.53 -14.27
C PHE A 35 -7.84 4.84 -14.40
N ASP A 36 -6.77 5.46 -13.93
CA ASP A 36 -5.43 4.91 -14.02
C ASP A 36 -4.94 4.30 -12.70
N GLN A 37 -3.84 3.57 -12.79
CA GLN A 37 -3.22 2.92 -11.63
C GLN A 37 -2.80 3.93 -10.56
N GLN A 38 -2.29 5.09 -10.98
CA GLN A 38 -1.86 6.15 -10.07
C GLN A 38 -3.02 6.62 -9.19
N THR A 39 -4.18 6.86 -9.77
CA THR A 39 -5.38 7.25 -9.04
C THR A 39 -5.80 6.19 -8.04
N LEU A 40 -5.73 4.92 -8.42
CA LEU A 40 -6.04 3.81 -7.52
C LEU A 40 -5.11 3.83 -6.30
N PHE A 41 -3.81 3.96 -6.52
CA PHE A 41 -2.84 4.01 -5.42
C PHE A 41 -3.07 5.21 -4.50
N GLU A 42 -3.35 6.38 -5.06
CA GLU A 42 -3.64 7.58 -4.27
C GLU A 42 -4.84 7.38 -3.34
N ILE A 43 -5.90 6.79 -3.85
CA ILE A 43 -7.11 6.50 -3.06
C ILE A 43 -6.79 5.50 -1.95
N LEU A 44 -6.08 4.43 -2.26
CA LEU A 44 -5.72 3.41 -1.27
C LEU A 44 -4.82 3.96 -0.17
N VAL A 45 -3.84 4.78 -0.54
CA VAL A 45 -2.95 5.44 0.43
C VAL A 45 -3.75 6.40 1.31
N LYS A 46 -4.66 7.16 0.73
CA LYS A 46 -5.51 8.08 1.49
C LYS A 46 -6.39 7.32 2.48
N ALA A 47 -7.02 6.25 2.05
CA ALA A 47 -7.85 5.42 2.92
C ALA A 47 -7.03 4.83 4.08
N ALA A 48 -5.87 4.28 3.76
CA ALA A 48 -4.98 3.67 4.76
C ALA A 48 -4.47 4.70 5.77
N SER A 49 -4.01 5.86 5.30
CA SER A 49 -3.45 6.89 6.17
C SER A 49 -4.49 7.54 7.08
N SER A 50 -5.73 7.62 6.63
CA SER A 50 -6.84 8.19 7.40
C SER A 50 -7.58 7.17 8.27
N GLY A 51 -7.25 5.88 8.12
CA GLY A 51 -8.00 4.81 8.80
C GLY A 51 -9.45 4.75 8.37
N ASP A 52 -9.73 5.10 7.11
CA ASP A 52 -11.09 5.24 6.61
C ASP A 52 -11.42 4.12 5.60
N SER A 53 -12.70 3.95 5.32
CA SER A 53 -13.15 3.00 4.31
C SER A 53 -12.96 3.58 2.90
N ILE A 54 -12.93 2.69 1.91
CA ILE A 54 -12.89 3.10 0.49
C ILE A 54 -14.14 3.94 0.15
N GLU A 55 -15.28 3.57 0.68
CA GLU A 55 -16.55 4.30 0.49
C GLU A 55 -16.44 5.75 0.93
N ASN A 56 -16.02 5.96 2.17
CA ASN A 56 -15.89 7.31 2.72
C ASN A 56 -14.78 8.10 2.03
N THR A 57 -13.67 7.46 1.72
CA THR A 57 -12.56 8.10 1.02
C THR A 57 -12.99 8.59 -0.36
N ALA A 58 -13.69 7.77 -1.12
CA ALA A 58 -14.19 8.15 -2.45
C ALA A 58 -15.16 9.31 -2.39
N LYS A 59 -16.00 9.37 -1.36
CA LYS A 59 -16.95 10.48 -1.17
C LYS A 59 -16.28 11.81 -0.85
N LYS A 60 -15.15 11.78 -0.18
CA LYS A 60 -14.42 12.98 0.22
C LYS A 60 -13.54 13.56 -0.88
N LEU A 61 -13.18 12.76 -1.86
CA LEU A 61 -12.32 13.18 -2.97
C LEU A 61 -13.16 13.59 -4.17
N LYS A 62 -12.65 14.55 -4.93
CA LYS A 62 -13.28 15.02 -6.17
C LYS A 62 -12.62 14.37 -7.38
N ASN A 63 -13.39 14.14 -8.43
CA ASN A 63 -12.89 13.60 -9.70
C ASN A 63 -12.22 12.23 -9.56
N VAL A 64 -12.75 11.41 -8.66
CA VAL A 64 -12.28 10.04 -8.47
C VAL A 64 -13.41 9.06 -8.82
N PRO A 65 -13.08 7.81 -9.17
CA PRO A 65 -14.08 6.78 -9.42
C PRO A 65 -14.93 6.50 -8.18
N THR A 66 -16.08 5.89 -8.41
CA THR A 66 -16.93 5.45 -7.30
C THR A 66 -16.25 4.32 -6.51
N ALA A 67 -16.68 4.12 -5.28
CA ALA A 67 -16.18 3.02 -4.46
C ALA A 67 -16.40 1.66 -5.14
N ASN A 68 -17.51 1.50 -5.87
CA ASN A 68 -17.77 0.26 -6.61
C ASN A 68 -16.76 0.04 -7.75
N ASP A 69 -16.38 1.08 -8.47
CA ASP A 69 -15.35 0.99 -9.51
C ASP A 69 -13.99 0.61 -8.92
N ILE A 70 -13.65 1.20 -7.79
CA ILE A 70 -12.41 0.88 -7.08
C ILE A 70 -12.40 -0.59 -6.68
N ARG A 71 -13.47 -1.08 -6.07
CA ARG A 71 -13.60 -2.48 -5.67
C ARG A 71 -13.57 -3.43 -6.86
N TYR A 72 -14.17 -3.02 -7.97
CA TYR A 72 -14.14 -3.81 -9.21
C TYR A 72 -12.70 -4.04 -9.69
N HIS A 73 -11.86 -3.00 -9.67
CA HIS A 73 -10.46 -3.13 -10.06
C HIS A 73 -9.66 -3.96 -9.05
N LEU A 74 -9.94 -3.82 -7.76
CA LEU A 74 -9.27 -4.61 -6.73
C LEU A 74 -9.64 -6.10 -6.82
N LYS A 75 -10.86 -6.43 -7.20
CA LYS A 75 -11.31 -7.82 -7.36
C LYS A 75 -10.62 -8.56 -8.51
N LYS A 76 -9.99 -7.83 -9.42
CA LYS A 76 -9.20 -8.45 -10.50
C LYS A 76 -7.88 -9.04 -10.02
N ILE A 77 -7.46 -8.70 -8.82
CA ILE A 77 -6.28 -9.30 -8.20
C ILE A 77 -6.68 -10.68 -7.73
N ASP A 78 -6.24 -11.70 -8.45
CA ASP A 78 -6.60 -13.09 -8.22
C ASP A 78 -5.42 -13.98 -7.82
N ASN A 79 -4.20 -13.53 -8.09
CA ASN A 79 -2.98 -14.25 -7.72
C ASN A 79 -2.40 -13.67 -6.42
N PHE A 80 -2.81 -14.23 -5.29
CA PHE A 80 -2.36 -13.76 -3.98
C PHE A 80 -0.91 -14.09 -3.69
N CYS A 81 -0.37 -15.16 -4.26
CA CYS A 81 1.05 -15.48 -4.12
C CYS A 81 1.93 -14.44 -4.81
N GLU A 82 1.52 -13.98 -5.99
CA GLU A 82 2.20 -12.90 -6.69
C GLU A 82 2.09 -11.59 -5.93
N LEU A 83 0.91 -11.28 -5.40
CA LEU A 83 0.68 -10.09 -4.60
C LEU A 83 1.58 -10.07 -3.36
N GLU A 84 1.69 -11.19 -2.66
CA GLU A 84 2.59 -11.33 -1.50
C GLU A 84 4.04 -11.07 -1.89
N THR A 85 4.49 -11.62 -3.01
CA THR A 85 5.84 -11.38 -3.53
C THR A 85 6.06 -9.89 -3.82
N GLN A 86 5.11 -9.24 -4.46
CA GLN A 86 5.19 -7.81 -4.76
C GLN A 86 5.23 -6.96 -3.49
N ILE A 87 4.43 -7.28 -2.49
CA ILE A 87 4.43 -6.60 -1.19
C ILE A 87 5.80 -6.74 -0.52
N ASN A 88 6.34 -7.96 -0.49
CA ASN A 88 7.64 -8.21 0.12
C ASN A 88 8.77 -7.50 -0.62
N GLN A 89 8.73 -7.44 -1.94
CA GLN A 89 9.68 -6.69 -2.75
C GLN A 89 9.60 -5.19 -2.47
N ALA A 90 8.39 -4.65 -2.37
CA ALA A 90 8.18 -3.25 -2.06
C ALA A 90 8.77 -2.87 -0.70
N LEU A 91 8.48 -3.67 0.32
CA LEU A 91 9.02 -3.47 1.66
C LEU A 91 10.55 -3.58 1.68
N LYS A 92 11.09 -4.61 1.02
CA LYS A 92 12.54 -4.84 0.95
C LYS A 92 13.26 -3.71 0.23
N SER A 93 12.67 -3.14 -0.81
CA SER A 93 13.29 -2.09 -1.61
C SER A 93 13.55 -0.80 -0.81
N ARG A 94 12.81 -0.61 0.27
CA ARG A 94 12.92 0.61 1.11
C ARG A 94 13.69 0.38 2.41
N ILE A 95 14.30 -0.78 2.60
CA ILE A 95 15.18 -1.03 3.75
C ILE A 95 16.52 -0.33 3.50
N PRO A 96 16.99 0.56 4.40
CA PRO A 96 18.28 1.21 4.25
C PRO A 96 19.43 0.19 4.22
N LEU A 97 20.44 0.47 3.40
CA LEU A 97 21.62 -0.41 3.26
C LEU A 97 22.32 -0.69 4.60
N GLY A 98 22.38 0.30 5.47
CA GLY A 98 22.98 0.13 6.80
C GLY A 98 22.28 -0.94 7.62
N LEU A 99 20.98 -1.09 7.46
CA LEU A 99 20.21 -2.13 8.15
C LEU A 99 20.40 -3.50 7.51
N LYS A 100 20.58 -3.56 6.19
CA LYS A 100 20.78 -4.83 5.47
C LYS A 100 22.11 -5.49 5.81
N ASN A 101 23.12 -4.70 6.14
CA ASN A 101 24.49 -5.17 6.33
C ASN A 101 24.87 -5.39 7.79
N ASN A 102 23.96 -5.19 8.72
CA ASN A 102 24.21 -5.33 10.16
C ASN A 102 23.31 -6.39 10.77
N SER A 103 23.80 -6.99 11.87
CA SER A 103 22.96 -7.86 12.69
C SER A 103 21.86 -7.04 13.36
N LEU A 104 20.64 -7.51 13.25
CA LEU A 104 19.47 -6.81 13.78
C LEU A 104 18.79 -7.65 14.85
N LYS A 105 18.20 -6.97 15.82
CA LYS A 105 17.27 -7.60 16.77
C LYS A 105 15.86 -7.46 16.20
N ILE A 106 15.15 -8.58 16.13
CA ILE A 106 13.79 -8.62 15.61
C ILE A 106 12.86 -9.03 16.74
N ALA A 107 11.81 -8.25 16.94
CA ALA A 107 10.71 -8.59 17.83
C ALA A 107 9.46 -8.84 17.00
N SER A 108 8.77 -9.93 17.29
CA SER A 108 7.50 -10.22 16.64
C SER A 108 6.44 -10.55 17.69
N ASP A 109 5.21 -10.21 17.39
CA ASP A 109 4.07 -10.46 18.24
C ASP A 109 2.91 -10.99 17.40
N LEU A 110 2.07 -11.83 18.00
CA LEU A 110 0.89 -12.35 17.34
C LEU A 110 -0.31 -11.49 17.67
N ASN A 111 -1.00 -11.06 16.64
CA ASN A 111 -2.26 -10.33 16.78
C ASN A 111 -3.37 -11.11 16.09
N LEU A 112 -4.39 -11.49 16.86
CA LEU A 112 -5.55 -12.20 16.34
C LEU A 112 -6.57 -11.20 15.80
N ILE A 113 -6.87 -11.33 14.51
CA ILE A 113 -7.90 -10.53 13.85
C ILE A 113 -9.11 -11.41 13.61
N CYS A 114 -10.25 -11.02 14.16
CA CYS A 114 -11.50 -11.77 13.98
C CYS A 114 -11.94 -11.73 12.52
N TYR A 115 -12.27 -12.89 11.97
CA TYR A 115 -12.80 -13.03 10.63
C TYR A 115 -14.27 -13.41 10.70
N TYR A 116 -15.12 -12.62 10.07
CA TYR A 116 -16.57 -12.82 10.09
C TYR A 116 -17.13 -13.29 8.76
N GLY A 117 -16.27 -13.54 7.77
CA GLY A 117 -16.67 -14.05 6.46
C GLY A 117 -16.79 -15.58 6.43
N GLN A 118 -17.02 -16.12 5.24
CA GLN A 118 -17.04 -17.57 5.04
C GLN A 118 -15.61 -18.09 4.94
N PRO A 119 -15.27 -19.19 5.65
CA PRO A 119 -13.94 -19.79 5.52
C PRO A 119 -13.65 -20.24 4.09
N THR A 120 -12.42 -20.05 3.66
CA THR A 120 -11.92 -20.54 2.36
C THR A 120 -10.72 -21.44 2.60
N THR A 121 -10.28 -22.14 1.54
CA THR A 121 -9.11 -23.03 1.64
C THR A 121 -7.80 -22.25 1.84
N GLU A 122 -7.80 -20.94 1.67
CA GLU A 122 -6.64 -20.08 1.84
C GLU A 122 -6.57 -19.42 3.23
N GLU A 123 -7.56 -19.65 4.04
CA GLU A 123 -7.67 -19.08 5.40
C GLU A 123 -7.23 -20.09 6.53
#